data_ce3578494024bde36508f330fe500ae0
#
_entry.id   ce3578494024bde36508f330fe500ae0
#
_cell.length_a   1.000
_cell.length_b   1.000
_cell.length_c   1.000
_cell.angle_alpha   90.00
_cell.angle_beta   90.00
_cell.angle_gamma   90.00
#
_symmetry.space_group_name_H-M   'P 1'
#
loop_
_entity.id
_entity.type
_entity.pdbx_description
1 polymer ?
#
loop_
_entity_poly.entity_id
_entity_poly.type
_entity_poly.pdbx_seq_one_letter_code
_entity_poly.pdbx_strand_id
1 'polypeptide(L)'
;MRKTILAGLLAATLAPVAAQAQSPVTPSERRELRHDRQNVREQQRDLNRAYRSGDPRAIREERRDVRDARRDYRQDYRSARTDWGRDDWRAYRNQNRNLYRGAPWRADFRYQQFRPGVRIGGNYYAQRYWIADPARYRLPMAGFGQRWVRHYNDVLLVDVRSGRVIDVMRGFYW
;
A
#
# COMPACT_ATOMS: atom_id res chain seq x y z
N MET A 1 2.44 -72.32 -17.46
CA MET A 1 3.08 -71.33 -16.62
C MET A 1 2.47 -69.93 -16.94
N ARG A 2 1.57 -69.42 -16.10
CA ARG A 2 0.86 -68.11 -16.32
C ARG A 2 1.54 -67.11 -15.47
N LYS A 3 2.15 -66.07 -16.06
CA LYS A 3 2.71 -64.91 -15.37
C LYS A 3 1.65 -63.84 -15.23
N THR A 4 1.16 -63.59 -14.02
CA THR A 4 0.29 -62.49 -13.70
C THR A 4 1.13 -61.25 -13.43
N ILE A 5 0.90 -60.18 -14.22
CA ILE A 5 1.50 -58.87 -14.02
C ILE A 5 0.55 -58.07 -13.14
N LEU A 6 0.98 -57.72 -11.91
CA LEU A 6 0.27 -56.77 -11.03
C LEU A 6 0.62 -55.33 -11.49
N ALA A 7 -0.37 -54.64 -12.01
CA ALA A 7 -0.27 -53.21 -12.26
C ALA A 7 -0.58 -52.45 -10.95
N GLY A 8 0.46 -51.85 -10.36
CA GLY A 8 0.31 -50.98 -9.21
C GLY A 8 -0.24 -49.58 -9.63
N LEU A 9 -1.43 -49.27 -9.14
CA LEU A 9 -2.03 -47.92 -9.30
C LEU A 9 -1.37 -46.99 -8.27
N LEU A 10 -0.54 -46.06 -8.72
CA LEU A 10 -0.06 -44.96 -7.88
C LEU A 10 -1.16 -43.91 -7.83
N ALA A 11 -1.89 -43.86 -6.74
CA ALA A 11 -2.80 -42.74 -6.44
C ALA A 11 -1.98 -41.52 -5.96
N ALA A 12 -1.77 -40.56 -6.85
CA ALA A 12 -1.21 -39.25 -6.47
C ALA A 12 -2.26 -38.47 -5.67
N THR A 13 -2.11 -38.45 -4.37
CA THR A 13 -2.90 -37.55 -3.50
C THR A 13 -2.43 -36.13 -3.70
N LEU A 14 -3.17 -35.34 -4.48
CA LEU A 14 -3.06 -33.89 -4.52
C LEU A 14 -3.55 -33.35 -3.17
N ALA A 15 -2.60 -33.12 -2.25
CA ALA A 15 -2.90 -32.34 -1.04
C ALA A 15 -3.27 -30.91 -1.46
N PRO A 16 -4.40 -30.35 -1.02
CA PRO A 16 -4.68 -28.93 -1.25
C PRO A 16 -3.60 -28.13 -0.54
N VAL A 17 -2.85 -27.34 -1.29
CA VAL A 17 -2.00 -26.28 -0.72
C VAL A 17 -2.97 -25.33 0.00
N ALA A 18 -3.04 -25.48 1.31
CA ALA A 18 -3.75 -24.51 2.13
C ALA A 18 -3.08 -23.16 1.89
N ALA A 19 -3.79 -22.26 1.21
CA ALA A 19 -3.40 -20.86 1.10
C ALA A 19 -3.24 -20.35 2.53
N GLN A 20 -2.00 -20.17 2.97
CA GLN A 20 -1.72 -19.60 4.29
C GLN A 20 -2.33 -18.21 4.30
N ALA A 21 -3.42 -18.07 5.05
CA ALA A 21 -4.03 -16.78 5.32
C ALA A 21 -3.00 -15.95 6.09
N GLN A 22 -2.42 -15.03 5.38
CA GLN A 22 -1.34 -14.21 5.91
C GLN A 22 -1.90 -13.31 6.99
N SER A 23 -1.24 -13.28 8.15
CA SER A 23 -1.69 -12.57 9.34
C SER A 23 -1.77 -11.05 9.12
N PRO A 24 -2.81 -10.38 9.60
CA PRO A 24 -2.89 -8.92 9.49
C PRO A 24 -1.75 -8.27 10.27
N VAL A 25 -1.25 -7.12 9.78
CA VAL A 25 -0.22 -6.32 10.47
C VAL A 25 -0.62 -6.11 11.93
N THR A 26 0.22 -6.53 12.85
CA THR A 26 -0.04 -6.47 14.29
C THR A 26 -0.11 -5.04 14.83
N PRO A 27 -0.72 -4.79 15.98
CA PRO A 27 -0.71 -3.46 16.60
C PRO A 27 0.69 -2.93 16.92
N SER A 28 1.67 -3.82 17.19
CA SER A 28 3.08 -3.45 17.40
C SER A 28 3.74 -2.97 16.11
N GLU A 29 3.64 -3.75 15.04
CA GLU A 29 4.16 -3.39 13.72
C GLU A 29 3.54 -2.07 13.21
N ARG A 30 2.26 -1.85 13.46
CA ARG A 30 1.63 -0.56 13.13
C ARG A 30 2.19 0.62 13.91
N ARG A 31 2.59 0.42 15.17
CA ARG A 31 3.25 1.46 15.98
C ARG A 31 4.64 1.75 15.45
N GLU A 32 5.40 0.73 15.14
CA GLU A 32 6.74 0.81 14.57
C GLU A 32 6.71 1.57 13.24
N LEU A 33 5.90 1.16 12.30
CA LEU A 33 5.74 1.86 11.03
C LEU A 33 5.28 3.33 11.16
N ARG A 34 4.53 3.68 12.19
CA ARG A 34 4.21 5.08 12.47
C ARG A 34 5.43 5.85 12.97
N HIS A 35 6.22 5.23 13.83
CA HIS A 35 7.47 5.79 14.35
C HIS A 35 8.46 6.05 13.21
N ASP A 36 8.69 5.06 12.34
CA ASP A 36 9.60 5.19 11.20
C ASP A 36 9.16 6.27 10.22
N ARG A 37 7.86 6.37 9.98
CA ARG A 37 7.32 7.47 9.16
C ARG A 37 7.55 8.83 9.80
N GLN A 38 7.49 8.92 11.10
CA GLN A 38 7.80 10.16 11.84
C GLN A 38 9.28 10.47 11.72
N ASN A 39 10.15 9.49 11.92
CA ASN A 39 11.60 9.62 11.76
C ASN A 39 11.96 10.14 10.35
N VAL A 40 11.42 9.55 9.28
CA VAL A 40 11.64 10.05 7.90
C VAL A 40 11.24 11.52 7.76
N ARG A 41 10.17 11.96 8.43
CA ARG A 41 9.75 13.37 8.38
C ARG A 41 10.69 14.29 9.15
N GLU A 42 11.25 13.82 10.25
CA GLU A 42 12.22 14.55 11.08
C GLU A 42 13.51 14.73 10.29
N GLN A 43 14.06 13.65 9.76
CA GLN A 43 15.26 13.71 8.93
C GLN A 43 15.07 14.62 7.69
N GLN A 44 13.87 14.64 7.11
CA GLN A 44 13.58 15.55 5.99
C GLN A 44 13.56 17.02 6.43
N ARG A 45 13.09 17.31 7.64
CA ARG A 45 13.11 18.68 8.19
C ARG A 45 14.55 19.13 8.48
N ASP A 46 15.38 18.21 8.98
CA ASP A 46 16.78 18.47 9.30
C ASP A 46 17.58 18.75 8.03
N LEU A 47 17.39 17.96 6.99
CA LEU A 47 17.94 18.24 5.67
C LEU A 47 17.50 19.61 5.13
N ASN A 48 16.24 19.99 5.31
CA ASN A 48 15.76 21.31 4.89
C ASN A 48 16.42 22.45 5.71
N ARG A 49 16.75 22.20 6.99
CA ARG A 49 17.54 23.14 7.80
C ARG A 49 18.98 23.25 7.29
N ALA A 50 19.61 22.13 7.01
CA ALA A 50 20.97 22.09 6.46
C ALA A 50 21.06 22.85 5.12
N TYR A 51 20.05 22.73 4.25
CA TYR A 51 20.01 23.52 3.02
C TYR A 51 19.92 25.02 3.28
N ARG A 52 19.20 25.44 4.33
CA ARG A 52 19.12 26.88 4.70
C ARG A 52 20.38 27.43 5.31
N SER A 53 21.17 26.61 6.00
CA SER A 53 22.48 26.99 6.55
C SER A 53 23.55 27.08 5.47
N GLY A 54 23.39 26.39 4.35
CA GLY A 54 24.36 26.38 3.26
C GLY A 54 25.60 25.54 3.54
N ASP A 55 25.70 24.83 4.67
CA ASP A 55 26.85 23.99 4.99
C ASP A 55 26.88 22.70 4.15
N PRO A 56 27.87 22.53 3.25
CA PRO A 56 27.93 21.36 2.38
C PRO A 56 28.19 20.05 3.14
N ARG A 57 28.78 20.08 4.33
CA ARG A 57 29.02 18.88 5.15
C ARG A 57 27.71 18.42 5.79
N ALA A 58 27.01 19.35 6.46
CA ALA A 58 25.68 19.07 7.03
C ALA A 58 24.69 18.58 5.96
N ILE A 59 24.66 19.20 4.78
CA ILE A 59 23.80 18.75 3.69
C ILE A 59 24.10 17.31 3.25
N ARG A 60 25.37 16.91 3.20
CA ARG A 60 25.74 15.54 2.82
C ARG A 60 25.37 14.53 3.90
N GLU A 61 25.52 14.88 5.16
CA GLU A 61 25.17 14.05 6.31
C GLU A 61 23.65 13.83 6.34
N GLU A 62 22.87 14.88 6.39
CA GLU A 62 21.41 14.82 6.42
C GLU A 62 20.80 14.11 5.19
N ARG A 63 21.44 14.21 4.03
CA ARG A 63 21.05 13.41 2.86
C ARG A 63 21.23 11.91 3.07
N ARG A 64 22.27 11.47 3.81
CA ARG A 64 22.46 10.06 4.15
C ARG A 64 21.37 9.62 5.12
N ASP A 65 21.12 10.41 6.17
CA ASP A 65 20.15 10.10 7.21
C ASP A 65 18.73 9.97 6.65
N VAL A 66 18.34 10.87 5.75
CA VAL A 66 17.07 10.73 5.01
C VAL A 66 17.02 9.45 4.16
N ARG A 67 18.15 9.05 3.52
CA ARG A 67 18.18 7.82 2.72
C ARG A 67 18.06 6.59 3.60
N ASP A 68 18.75 6.60 4.74
CA ASP A 68 18.78 5.49 5.67
C ASP A 68 17.43 5.33 6.36
N ALA A 69 16.85 6.39 6.91
CA ALA A 69 15.51 6.36 7.46
C ALA A 69 14.43 5.88 6.43
N ARG A 70 14.59 6.23 5.16
CA ARG A 70 13.69 5.73 4.10
C ARG A 70 13.92 4.26 3.77
N ARG A 71 15.15 3.77 3.89
CA ARG A 71 15.47 2.34 3.69
C ARG A 71 14.87 1.52 4.81
N ASP A 72 15.09 1.93 6.06
CA ASP A 72 14.58 1.27 7.25
C ASP A 72 13.05 1.20 7.23
N TYR A 73 12.39 2.34 7.04
CA TYR A 73 10.94 2.35 6.85
C TYR A 73 10.46 1.39 5.76
N ARG A 74 11.17 1.28 4.64
CA ARG A 74 10.78 0.34 3.56
C ARG A 74 11.01 -1.11 3.95
N GLN A 75 12.09 -1.40 4.70
CA GLN A 75 12.41 -2.73 5.17
C GLN A 75 11.37 -3.20 6.18
N ASP A 76 11.10 -2.40 7.22
CA ASP A 76 10.15 -2.74 8.28
C ASP A 76 8.74 -2.83 7.73
N TYR A 77 8.42 -1.98 6.79
CA TYR A 77 7.17 -2.08 6.08
C TYR A 77 7.05 -3.35 5.21
N ARG A 78 8.11 -3.83 4.58
CA ARG A 78 8.10 -5.12 3.86
C ARG A 78 7.97 -6.28 4.83
N SER A 79 8.64 -6.21 5.97
CA SER A 79 8.59 -7.24 7.03
C SER A 79 7.23 -7.33 7.70
N ALA A 80 6.60 -6.18 7.95
CA ALA A 80 5.26 -6.09 8.52
C ALA A 80 4.15 -6.44 7.53
N ARG A 81 4.49 -6.76 6.30
CA ARG A 81 3.51 -7.00 5.23
C ARG A 81 3.63 -8.39 4.65
N THR A 82 2.51 -8.91 4.60
CA THR A 82 2.06 -9.77 3.55
C THR A 82 1.96 -8.97 2.26
N ASP A 83 2.73 -9.35 1.24
CA ASP A 83 2.62 -8.76 -0.09
C ASP A 83 1.24 -9.06 -0.66
N TRP A 84 0.29 -8.17 -0.39
CA TRP A 84 -1.00 -8.26 -1.07
C TRP A 84 -0.83 -7.86 -2.52
N GLY A 85 -1.15 -8.79 -3.39
CA GLY A 85 -1.22 -8.53 -4.81
C GLY A 85 -2.24 -7.43 -5.12
N ARG A 86 -2.12 -6.87 -6.30
CA ARG A 86 -2.98 -5.77 -6.77
C ARG A 86 -4.48 -6.07 -6.66
N ASP A 87 -4.87 -7.34 -6.78
CA ASP A 87 -6.28 -7.78 -6.84
C ASP A 87 -6.77 -8.52 -5.57
N ASP A 88 -5.91 -8.71 -4.56
CA ASP A 88 -6.27 -9.43 -3.32
C ASP A 88 -7.42 -8.79 -2.55
N TRP A 89 -7.58 -7.48 -2.67
CA TRP A 89 -8.70 -6.75 -2.09
C TRP A 89 -10.06 -7.22 -2.63
N ARG A 90 -10.13 -7.75 -3.87
CA ARG A 90 -11.39 -8.18 -4.50
C ARG A 90 -11.99 -9.39 -3.80
N ALA A 91 -11.18 -10.41 -3.56
CA ALA A 91 -11.60 -11.60 -2.82
C ALA A 91 -11.97 -11.23 -1.37
N TYR A 92 -11.13 -10.43 -0.73
CA TYR A 92 -11.38 -9.96 0.63
C TYR A 92 -12.64 -9.10 0.75
N ARG A 93 -12.93 -8.24 -0.21
CA ARG A 93 -14.15 -7.43 -0.27
C ARG A 93 -15.41 -8.27 -0.27
N ASN A 94 -15.43 -9.36 -1.04
CA ASN A 94 -16.58 -10.25 -1.12
C ASN A 94 -16.91 -10.93 0.21
N GLN A 95 -15.87 -11.23 1.00
CA GLN A 95 -16.00 -11.81 2.34
C GLN A 95 -16.28 -10.76 3.43
N ASN A 96 -15.91 -9.50 3.21
CA ASN A 96 -15.99 -8.42 4.19
C ASN A 96 -16.85 -7.25 3.69
N ARG A 97 -18.04 -7.52 3.18
CA ARG A 97 -18.94 -6.53 2.53
C ARG A 97 -19.16 -5.26 3.34
N ASN A 98 -19.36 -5.39 4.66
CA ASN A 98 -19.62 -4.25 5.54
C ASN A 98 -18.44 -3.26 5.58
N LEU A 99 -17.21 -3.75 5.48
CA LEU A 99 -16.01 -2.92 5.45
C LEU A 99 -15.97 -2.04 4.19
N TYR A 100 -16.45 -2.57 3.06
CA TYR A 100 -16.38 -1.92 1.75
C TYR A 100 -17.67 -1.18 1.34
N ARG A 101 -18.71 -1.14 2.18
CA ARG A 101 -19.88 -0.30 1.92
C ARG A 101 -19.52 1.17 1.86
N GLY A 102 -18.49 1.60 2.59
CA GLY A 102 -18.08 2.99 2.67
C GLY A 102 -19.13 3.88 3.36
N ALA A 103 -18.68 4.96 3.97
CA ALA A 103 -19.56 6.04 4.39
C ALA A 103 -20.13 6.76 3.16
N PRO A 104 -21.29 7.45 3.27
CA PRO A 104 -21.80 8.29 2.21
C PRO A 104 -20.69 9.20 1.67
N TRP A 105 -20.50 9.18 0.35
CA TRP A 105 -19.44 9.97 -0.28
C TRP A 105 -19.97 11.36 -0.67
N ARG A 106 -19.24 12.37 -0.26
CA ARG A 106 -19.47 13.76 -0.69
C ARG A 106 -18.16 14.37 -1.16
N ALA A 107 -18.19 14.99 -2.33
CA ALA A 107 -17.05 15.72 -2.88
C ALA A 107 -17.52 16.95 -3.63
N ASP A 108 -16.66 17.97 -3.68
CA ASP A 108 -16.93 19.25 -4.35
C ASP A 108 -16.63 19.14 -5.87
N PHE A 109 -16.52 17.93 -6.38
CA PHE A 109 -16.24 17.66 -7.78
C PHE A 109 -17.11 16.48 -8.28
N ARG A 110 -17.32 16.43 -9.58
CA ARG A 110 -18.01 15.32 -10.23
C ARG A 110 -17.09 14.13 -10.44
N TYR A 111 -17.65 12.92 -10.51
CA TYR A 111 -16.90 11.72 -10.86
C TYR A 111 -16.22 11.88 -12.21
N GLN A 112 -14.94 11.53 -12.27
CA GLN A 112 -14.15 11.41 -13.49
C GLN A 112 -13.40 10.09 -13.51
N GLN A 113 -13.38 9.46 -14.66
CA GLN A 113 -12.71 8.19 -14.82
C GLN A 113 -11.21 8.41 -15.09
N PHE A 114 -10.43 8.48 -14.03
CA PHE A 114 -8.99 8.63 -14.15
C PHE A 114 -8.31 7.32 -14.59
N ARG A 115 -7.11 7.45 -15.19
CA ARG A 115 -6.26 6.34 -15.60
C ARG A 115 -4.87 6.51 -14.98
N PRO A 116 -4.10 5.42 -14.74
CA PRO A 116 -2.69 5.53 -14.37
C PRO A 116 -1.92 6.41 -15.36
N GLY A 117 -0.99 7.20 -14.84
CA GLY A 117 -0.14 8.10 -15.62
C GLY A 117 -0.67 9.54 -15.76
N VAL A 118 -2.00 9.77 -15.64
CA VAL A 118 -2.55 11.14 -15.74
C VAL A 118 -2.21 11.97 -14.51
N ARG A 119 -2.15 13.30 -14.68
CA ARG A 119 -2.08 14.25 -13.56
C ARG A 119 -3.46 14.79 -13.27
N ILE A 120 -3.78 14.89 -11.99
CA ILE A 120 -5.06 15.40 -11.50
C ILE A 120 -4.86 16.60 -10.58
N GLY A 121 -5.86 17.45 -10.48
CA GLY A 121 -5.84 18.63 -9.62
C GLY A 121 -5.84 18.28 -8.13
N GLY A 122 -5.30 19.17 -7.29
CA GLY A 122 -5.17 18.97 -5.84
C GLY A 122 -6.50 18.73 -5.12
N ASN A 123 -7.60 19.25 -5.67
CA ASN A 123 -8.94 19.03 -5.16
C ASN A 123 -9.34 17.56 -5.13
N TYR A 124 -8.85 16.72 -6.06
CA TYR A 124 -9.16 15.28 -6.14
C TYR A 124 -8.42 14.42 -5.11
N TYR A 125 -7.27 14.89 -4.62
CA TYR A 125 -6.45 14.15 -3.65
C TYR A 125 -6.17 14.94 -2.36
N ALA A 126 -7.03 15.86 -2.02
CA ALA A 126 -6.99 16.57 -0.74
C ALA A 126 -7.00 15.57 0.43
N GLN A 127 -6.38 15.95 1.55
CA GLN A 127 -6.17 15.08 2.71
C GLN A 127 -7.47 14.45 3.25
N ARG A 128 -8.59 15.15 3.16
CA ARG A 128 -9.92 14.65 3.55
C ARG A 128 -10.36 13.39 2.81
N TYR A 129 -9.78 13.11 1.65
CA TYR A 129 -10.07 11.93 0.83
C TYR A 129 -9.08 10.79 1.02
N TRP A 130 -8.04 10.97 1.83
CA TRP A 130 -7.04 9.95 2.07
C TRP A 130 -7.62 8.78 2.86
N ILE A 131 -7.31 7.58 2.42
CA ILE A 131 -7.60 6.36 3.15
C ILE A 131 -6.58 6.26 4.29
N ALA A 132 -7.06 6.42 5.52
CA ALA A 132 -6.20 6.48 6.71
C ALA A 132 -5.47 5.15 6.98
N ASP A 133 -6.13 4.02 6.74
CA ASP A 133 -5.58 2.68 6.92
C ASP A 133 -5.80 1.83 5.66
N PRO A 134 -4.94 1.96 4.64
CA PRO A 134 -5.03 1.16 3.41
C PRO A 134 -4.88 -0.34 3.66
N ALA A 135 -4.09 -0.74 4.65
CA ALA A 135 -3.85 -2.13 4.98
C ALA A 135 -5.13 -2.86 5.41
N ARG A 136 -6.03 -2.18 6.10
CA ARG A 136 -7.35 -2.70 6.48
C ARG A 136 -8.15 -3.20 5.28
N TYR A 137 -7.94 -2.61 4.12
CA TYR A 137 -8.61 -2.92 2.87
C TYR A 137 -7.78 -3.80 1.94
N ARG A 138 -6.68 -4.36 2.42
CA ARG A 138 -5.72 -5.11 1.59
C ARG A 138 -5.27 -4.34 0.34
N LEU A 139 -5.15 -3.02 0.47
CA LEU A 139 -4.55 -2.22 -0.60
C LEU A 139 -3.03 -2.39 -0.60
N PRO A 140 -2.42 -2.49 -1.77
CA PRO A 140 -0.97 -2.49 -1.90
C PRO A 140 -0.34 -1.26 -1.25
N MET A 141 0.96 -1.38 -0.97
CA MET A 141 1.70 -0.31 -0.35
C MET A 141 1.73 0.96 -1.18
N ALA A 142 1.43 2.08 -0.54
CA ALA A 142 1.75 3.37 -1.10
C ALA A 142 3.23 3.69 -0.89
N GLY A 143 3.97 3.99 -1.95
CA GLY A 143 5.35 4.45 -1.89
C GLY A 143 5.50 5.78 -1.15
N PHE A 144 6.74 6.20 -0.95
CA PHE A 144 7.02 7.50 -0.33
C PHE A 144 6.41 8.64 -1.16
N GLY A 145 5.65 9.53 -0.52
CA GLY A 145 4.95 10.62 -1.20
C GLY A 145 3.66 10.21 -1.90
N GLN A 146 3.31 8.93 -1.90
CA GLN A 146 2.06 8.44 -2.47
C GLN A 146 0.97 8.27 -1.41
N ARG A 147 -0.29 8.40 -1.82
CA ARG A 147 -1.45 8.18 -0.96
C ARG A 147 -2.54 7.45 -1.71
N TRP A 148 -3.19 6.52 -1.00
CA TRP A 148 -4.46 5.98 -1.44
C TRP A 148 -5.56 6.98 -1.14
N VAL A 149 -6.34 7.31 -2.16
CA VAL A 149 -7.35 8.37 -2.12
C VAL A 149 -8.67 7.80 -2.59
N ARG A 150 -9.73 8.02 -1.83
CA ARG A 150 -11.08 7.66 -2.26
C ARG A 150 -11.56 8.62 -3.34
N HIS A 151 -12.13 8.07 -4.40
CA HIS A 151 -12.74 8.79 -5.50
C HIS A 151 -14.08 8.14 -5.86
N TYR A 152 -15.15 8.54 -5.18
CA TYR A 152 -16.45 7.86 -5.24
C TYR A 152 -16.34 6.39 -4.83
N ASN A 153 -16.69 5.47 -5.73
CA ASN A 153 -16.55 4.04 -5.51
C ASN A 153 -15.18 3.48 -5.92
N ASP A 154 -14.32 4.30 -6.50
CA ASP A 154 -12.95 3.94 -6.87
C ASP A 154 -11.95 4.38 -5.80
N VAL A 155 -10.76 3.81 -5.86
CA VAL A 155 -9.60 4.22 -5.06
C VAL A 155 -8.43 4.47 -5.99
N LEU A 156 -7.77 5.60 -5.82
CA LEU A 156 -6.63 6.03 -6.60
C LEU A 156 -5.36 5.98 -5.74
N LEU A 157 -4.27 5.46 -6.27
CA LEU A 157 -2.95 5.70 -5.72
C LEU A 157 -2.38 6.95 -6.40
N VAL A 158 -2.12 8.00 -5.64
CA VAL A 158 -1.67 9.29 -6.17
C VAL A 158 -0.33 9.68 -5.56
N ASP A 159 0.63 10.08 -6.38
CA ASP A 159 1.80 10.83 -5.93
C ASP A 159 1.35 12.26 -5.62
N VAL A 160 1.33 12.61 -4.31
CA VAL A 160 0.75 13.89 -3.86
C VAL A 160 1.62 15.11 -4.17
N ARG A 161 2.87 14.91 -4.59
CA ARG A 161 3.76 16.01 -4.99
C ARG A 161 3.49 16.46 -6.42
N SER A 162 3.26 15.50 -7.30
CA SER A 162 3.07 15.74 -8.74
C SER A 162 1.62 15.70 -9.18
N GLY A 163 0.71 15.18 -8.34
CA GLY A 163 -0.67 14.89 -8.70
C GLY A 163 -0.83 13.73 -9.69
N ARG A 164 0.25 12.94 -9.92
CA ARG A 164 0.19 11.81 -10.86
C ARG A 164 -0.57 10.64 -10.25
N VAL A 165 -1.54 10.11 -10.96
CA VAL A 165 -2.21 8.85 -10.64
C VAL A 165 -1.25 7.70 -10.98
N ILE A 166 -0.93 6.88 -9.99
CA ILE A 166 -0.02 5.73 -10.10
C ILE A 166 -0.80 4.46 -10.39
N ASP A 167 -1.93 4.27 -9.71
CA ASP A 167 -2.80 3.10 -9.90
C ASP A 167 -4.27 3.46 -9.59
N VAL A 168 -5.19 2.62 -10.07
CA VAL A 168 -6.63 2.80 -9.89
C VAL A 168 -7.29 1.45 -9.59
N MET A 169 -7.98 1.36 -8.45
CA MET A 169 -8.84 0.23 -8.08
C MET A 169 -10.29 0.62 -8.31
N ARG A 170 -10.87 0.13 -9.40
CA ARG A 170 -12.25 0.49 -9.78
C ARG A 170 -13.29 -0.34 -9.05
N GLY A 171 -14.42 0.31 -8.74
CA GLY A 171 -15.51 -0.33 -8.03
C GLY A 171 -15.06 -0.91 -6.69
N PHE A 172 -14.19 -0.22 -6.01
CA PHE A 172 -13.62 -0.64 -4.74
C PHE A 172 -14.67 -0.63 -3.62
N TYR A 173 -15.44 0.43 -3.52
CA TYR A 173 -16.58 0.52 -2.62
C TYR A 173 -17.87 0.09 -3.33
N TRP A 174 -18.87 -0.35 -2.54
CA TRP A 174 -20.22 -0.68 -3.02
C TRP A 174 -21.07 0.59 -3.22
#